data_c204ccec4acb14ae075278abf36cd9a6
#
_entry.id   c204ccec4acb14ae075278abf36cd9a6
#
_cell.length_a   1.000
_cell.length_b   1.000
_cell.length_c   1.000
_cell.angle_alpha   90.00
_cell.angle_beta   90.00
_cell.angle_gamma   90.00
#
_symmetry.space_group_name_H-M   'P 1'
#
loop_
_entity.id
_entity.type
_entity.pdbx_description
1 polymer ?
#
loop_
_entity_poly.entity_id
_entity_poly.type
_entity_poly.pdbx_seq_one_letter_code
_entity_poly.pdbx_strand_id
1 'polypeptide(L)'
;MDNEKIKTSRASQTRDKIEVKKVWTPPNSLDAPPAPTGFRHQWIRAEVLGQQDTKNVAASLREGWELVRADEYPNENFPTMDEGRYAGVIGVGGLLLARIPEEIALQIDAYYKKQNEAKEEAVDNDLLKEQHPSMKFQKESNTRVTFGGTKKS
;
A
#
# COMPACT_ATOMS: atom_id res chain seq x y z
N MET A 1 60.19 -15.26 25.47
CA MET A 1 58.86 -14.65 25.48
C MET A 1 58.20 -14.99 24.14
N ASP A 2 57.43 -16.06 24.15
CA ASP A 2 56.86 -16.65 22.95
C ASP A 2 55.57 -15.92 22.56
N ASN A 3 55.62 -15.37 21.37
CA ASN A 3 54.50 -14.64 20.76
C ASN A 3 53.63 -15.67 20.03
N GLU A 4 52.64 -16.24 20.72
CA GLU A 4 51.66 -17.12 20.11
C GLU A 4 50.78 -16.31 19.12
N LYS A 5 51.06 -16.47 17.84
CA LYS A 5 50.19 -16.02 16.76
C LYS A 5 48.90 -16.84 16.79
N ILE A 6 47.83 -16.25 17.30
CA ILE A 6 46.46 -16.79 17.21
C ILE A 6 46.12 -16.94 15.72
N LYS A 7 46.11 -18.17 15.23
CA LYS A 7 45.65 -18.50 13.89
C LYS A 7 44.13 -18.37 13.83
N THR A 8 43.63 -17.24 13.32
CA THR A 8 42.25 -17.07 13.01
C THR A 8 41.79 -18.11 12.00
N SER A 9 40.70 -18.80 12.31
CA SER A 9 40.12 -19.87 11.50
C SER A 9 39.75 -19.38 10.11
N ARG A 10 40.08 -20.17 9.07
CA ARG A 10 39.70 -19.90 7.67
C ARG A 10 38.19 -19.63 7.47
N ALA A 11 37.35 -20.14 8.34
CA ALA A 11 35.89 -19.94 8.30
C ALA A 11 35.47 -18.51 8.61
N SER A 12 36.31 -17.70 9.32
CA SER A 12 35.98 -16.30 9.61
C SER A 12 36.36 -15.35 8.46
N GLN A 13 37.26 -15.77 7.57
CA GLN A 13 37.68 -14.94 6.44
C GLN A 13 36.72 -15.01 5.22
N THR A 14 35.85 -16.03 5.15
CA THR A 14 34.96 -16.24 4.01
C THR A 14 33.60 -15.51 4.18
N ARG A 15 33.41 -14.84 5.32
CA ARG A 15 32.15 -14.04 5.57
C ARG A 15 32.25 -12.56 5.16
N ASP A 16 33.38 -12.17 4.55
CA ASP A 16 33.49 -10.83 4.00
C ASP A 16 32.64 -10.70 2.76
N LYS A 17 31.46 -10.07 3.00
CA LYS A 17 30.65 -9.34 2.02
C LYS A 17 30.34 -10.11 0.74
N ILE A 18 29.33 -10.95 0.83
CA ILE A 18 28.47 -11.15 -0.35
C ILE A 18 27.80 -9.80 -0.57
N GLU A 19 28.40 -8.95 -1.39
CA GLU A 19 27.68 -7.84 -1.99
C GLU A 19 26.58 -8.46 -2.84
N VAL A 20 25.38 -8.49 -2.28
CA VAL A 20 24.17 -8.83 -3.03
C VAL A 20 24.10 -7.79 -4.14
N LYS A 21 24.50 -8.15 -5.37
CA LYS A 21 24.36 -7.31 -6.53
C LYS A 21 22.89 -6.91 -6.56
N LYS A 22 22.63 -5.62 -6.27
CA LYS A 22 21.28 -5.07 -6.32
C LYS A 22 20.79 -5.24 -7.76
N VAL A 23 19.93 -6.21 -7.97
CA VAL A 23 19.30 -6.44 -9.29
C VAL A 23 18.48 -5.19 -9.60
N TRP A 24 18.75 -4.57 -10.75
CA TRP A 24 17.96 -3.44 -11.19
C TRP A 24 16.50 -3.86 -11.37
N THR A 25 15.61 -3.17 -10.71
CA THR A 25 14.16 -3.30 -10.88
C THR A 25 13.62 -1.96 -11.40
N PRO A 26 12.68 -1.96 -12.33
CA PRO A 26 12.09 -0.72 -12.80
C PRO A 26 11.46 0.03 -11.61
N PRO A 27 11.68 1.35 -11.51
CA PRO A 27 11.10 2.15 -10.43
C PRO A 27 9.57 2.15 -10.54
N ASN A 28 8.91 2.05 -9.41
CA ASN A 28 7.46 2.19 -9.34
C ASN A 28 7.11 3.69 -9.40
N SER A 29 6.18 4.07 -10.27
CA SER A 29 5.72 5.45 -10.37
C SER A 29 5.00 5.97 -9.11
N LEU A 30 4.54 5.06 -8.25
CA LEU A 30 3.87 5.36 -6.98
C LEU A 30 4.78 5.12 -5.77
N ASP A 31 6.09 5.17 -5.96
CA ASP A 31 7.02 5.11 -4.82
C ASP A 31 6.76 6.30 -3.89
N ALA A 32 6.57 5.98 -2.63
CA ALA A 32 6.31 6.95 -1.58
C ALA A 32 7.38 6.84 -0.48
N PRO A 33 7.68 7.94 0.24
CA PRO A 33 8.52 7.87 1.41
C PRO A 33 7.91 6.92 2.44
N PRO A 34 8.74 6.29 3.30
CA PRO A 34 8.22 5.49 4.39
C PRO A 34 7.36 6.35 5.32
N ALA A 35 6.22 5.82 5.73
CA ALA A 35 5.37 6.50 6.70
C ALA A 35 6.11 6.64 8.05
N PRO A 36 5.96 7.77 8.75
CA PRO A 36 6.45 7.91 10.11
C PRO A 36 5.84 6.84 11.03
N THR A 37 6.55 6.48 12.10
CA THR A 37 6.06 5.49 13.06
C THR A 37 4.68 5.88 13.61
N GLY A 38 3.73 4.95 13.54
CA GLY A 38 2.35 5.18 13.98
C GLY A 38 1.45 5.86 12.96
N PHE A 39 1.93 6.04 11.73
CA PHE A 39 1.15 6.60 10.62
C PHE A 39 1.10 5.63 9.45
N ARG A 40 0.03 5.74 8.67
CA ARG A 40 -0.16 5.03 7.39
C ARG A 40 -0.24 6.04 6.26
N HIS A 41 0.47 5.78 5.16
CA HIS A 41 0.36 6.52 3.92
C HIS A 41 -0.69 5.91 2.99
N GLN A 42 -1.37 6.77 2.24
CA GLN A 42 -2.30 6.37 1.19
C GLN A 42 -2.30 7.41 0.07
N TRP A 43 -2.46 6.94 -1.16
CA TRP A 43 -2.68 7.79 -2.32
C TRP A 43 -4.15 8.15 -2.43
N ILE A 44 -4.45 9.45 -2.48
CA ILE A 44 -5.80 10.00 -2.64
C ILE A 44 -5.94 10.59 -4.03
N ARG A 45 -6.99 10.22 -4.72
CA ARG A 45 -7.28 10.76 -6.05
C ARG A 45 -7.74 12.21 -5.94
N ALA A 46 -7.01 13.11 -6.60
CA ALA A 46 -7.32 14.54 -6.66
C ALA A 46 -7.79 14.99 -8.05
N GLU A 47 -7.49 14.20 -9.09
CA GLU A 47 -7.82 14.54 -10.47
C GLU A 47 -8.22 13.29 -11.25
N VAL A 48 -9.20 13.44 -12.14
CA VAL A 48 -9.66 12.41 -13.08
C VAL A 48 -9.82 13.05 -14.46
N LEU A 49 -9.11 12.55 -15.45
CA LEU A 49 -9.19 13.01 -16.84
C LEU A 49 -9.04 14.54 -17.01
N GLY A 50 -8.13 15.15 -16.25
CA GLY A 50 -7.91 16.60 -16.27
C GLY A 50 -8.91 17.42 -15.46
N GLN A 51 -9.84 16.77 -14.76
CA GLN A 51 -10.82 17.43 -13.90
C GLN A 51 -10.51 17.19 -12.42
N GLN A 52 -10.55 18.24 -11.61
CA GLN A 52 -10.32 18.15 -10.18
C GLN A 52 -11.46 17.41 -9.46
N ASP A 53 -11.11 16.37 -8.70
CA ASP A 53 -12.03 15.62 -7.83
C ASP A 53 -11.99 16.19 -6.40
N THR A 54 -12.48 17.42 -6.27
CA THR A 54 -12.52 18.13 -4.98
C THR A 54 -13.38 17.42 -3.94
N LYS A 55 -14.40 16.66 -4.38
CA LYS A 55 -15.29 15.90 -3.49
C LYS A 55 -14.53 14.78 -2.79
N ASN A 56 -13.72 14.04 -3.53
CA ASN A 56 -12.93 12.94 -2.98
C ASN A 56 -11.88 13.44 -1.98
N VAL A 57 -11.14 14.48 -2.35
CA VAL A 57 -10.14 15.07 -1.45
C VAL A 57 -10.78 15.64 -0.18
N ALA A 58 -11.90 16.37 -0.32
CA ALA A 58 -12.61 16.92 0.83
C ALA A 58 -13.17 15.84 1.75
N ALA A 59 -13.64 14.72 1.22
CA ALA A 59 -14.09 13.58 2.02
C ALA A 59 -12.92 12.99 2.83
N SER A 60 -11.80 12.73 2.18
CA SER A 60 -10.59 12.18 2.83
C SER A 60 -10.08 13.11 3.95
N LEU A 61 -10.03 14.42 3.71
CA LEU A 61 -9.62 15.37 4.73
C LEU A 61 -10.57 15.38 5.94
N ARG A 62 -11.87 15.18 5.73
CA ARG A 62 -12.85 15.05 6.82
C ARG A 62 -12.73 13.75 7.61
N GLU A 63 -12.24 12.68 6.96
CA GLU A 63 -11.93 11.41 7.62
C GLU A 63 -10.67 11.50 8.51
N GLY A 64 -9.89 12.57 8.38
CA GLY A 64 -8.69 12.80 9.16
C GLY A 64 -7.38 12.56 8.41
N TRP A 65 -7.44 12.37 7.08
CA TRP A 65 -6.24 12.31 6.25
C TRP A 65 -5.58 13.68 6.14
N GLU A 66 -4.27 13.70 6.26
CA GLU A 66 -3.42 14.90 6.07
C GLU A 66 -2.56 14.72 4.83
N LEU A 67 -2.47 15.76 3.99
CA LEU A 67 -1.62 15.73 2.81
C LEU A 67 -0.14 15.82 3.19
N VAL A 68 0.68 14.97 2.60
CA VAL A 68 2.12 14.91 2.86
C VAL A 68 2.86 15.86 1.93
N ARG A 69 3.67 16.75 2.50
CA ARG A 69 4.45 17.72 1.75
C ARG A 69 5.87 17.22 1.50
N ALA A 70 6.43 17.57 0.35
CA ALA A 70 7.80 17.24 0.02
C ALA A 70 8.82 17.87 0.96
N ASP A 71 8.50 19.02 1.56
CA ASP A 71 9.35 19.72 2.53
C ASP A 71 9.68 18.87 3.77
N GLU A 72 8.83 17.88 4.07
CA GLU A 72 9.03 16.95 5.18
C GLU A 72 10.13 15.90 4.90
N TYR A 73 10.50 15.74 3.62
CA TYR A 73 11.51 14.77 3.16
C TYR A 73 12.61 15.43 2.32
N PRO A 74 13.43 16.31 2.92
CA PRO A 74 14.39 17.13 2.17
C PRO A 74 15.51 16.34 1.51
N ASN A 75 15.75 15.11 1.96
CA ASN A 75 16.82 14.24 1.43
C ASN A 75 16.36 13.37 0.25
N GLU A 76 15.10 13.39 -0.08
CA GLU A 76 14.51 12.58 -1.13
C GLU A 76 13.80 13.47 -2.15
N ASN A 77 13.93 13.11 -3.42
CA ASN A 77 13.33 13.87 -4.51
C ASN A 77 12.08 13.15 -5.02
N PHE A 78 10.94 13.44 -4.39
CA PHE A 78 9.65 12.94 -4.84
C PHE A 78 8.99 13.93 -5.80
N PRO A 79 8.19 13.43 -6.77
CA PRO A 79 7.39 14.30 -7.61
C PRO A 79 6.36 15.05 -6.77
N THR A 80 6.24 16.35 -7.02
CA THR A 80 5.36 17.27 -6.32
C THR A 80 4.37 17.90 -7.28
N MET A 81 3.26 18.38 -6.74
CA MET A 81 2.38 19.26 -7.49
C MET A 81 3.02 20.64 -7.56
N ASP A 82 3.27 21.14 -8.78
CA ASP A 82 3.98 22.41 -9.01
C ASP A 82 3.05 23.62 -8.85
N GLU A 83 1.77 23.46 -9.20
CA GLU A 83 0.80 24.55 -9.24
C GLU A 83 -0.52 24.22 -8.55
N GLY A 84 -1.26 25.28 -8.21
CA GLY A 84 -2.62 25.19 -7.69
C GLY A 84 -2.71 25.00 -6.19
N ARG A 85 -3.86 24.49 -5.77
CA ARG A 85 -4.24 24.36 -4.34
C ARG A 85 -3.34 23.41 -3.56
N TYR A 86 -2.75 22.45 -4.23
CA TYR A 86 -1.95 21.38 -3.63
C TYR A 86 -0.45 21.51 -3.94
N ALA A 87 -0.01 22.73 -4.29
CA ALA A 87 1.40 23.00 -4.55
C ALA A 87 2.30 22.58 -3.37
N GLY A 88 3.38 21.88 -3.67
CA GLY A 88 4.32 21.35 -2.67
C GLY A 88 3.89 20.04 -1.98
N VAL A 89 2.71 19.52 -2.30
CA VAL A 89 2.27 18.18 -1.86
C VAL A 89 2.88 17.13 -2.78
N ILE A 90 3.32 16.00 -2.22
CA ILE A 90 3.79 14.86 -3.00
C ILE A 90 2.62 14.32 -3.82
N GLY A 91 2.77 14.31 -5.14
CA GLY A 91 1.71 13.88 -6.04
C GLY A 91 2.20 13.38 -7.38
N VAL A 92 1.50 12.40 -7.95
CA VAL A 92 1.81 11.78 -9.24
C VAL A 92 0.52 11.47 -9.98
N GLY A 93 0.41 11.94 -11.23
CA GLY A 93 -0.66 11.52 -12.14
C GLY A 93 -2.08 11.75 -11.59
N GLY A 94 -2.31 12.87 -10.90
CA GLY A 94 -3.61 13.18 -10.30
C GLY A 94 -3.87 12.52 -8.94
N LEU A 95 -2.87 11.86 -8.36
CA LEU A 95 -2.90 11.30 -7.02
C LEU A 95 -2.09 12.17 -6.06
N LEU A 96 -2.55 12.36 -4.84
CA LEU A 96 -1.85 13.05 -3.75
C LEU A 96 -1.53 12.05 -2.64
N LEU A 97 -0.33 12.16 -2.09
CA LEU A 97 0.04 11.36 -0.93
C LEU A 97 -0.56 11.97 0.35
N ALA A 98 -1.21 11.14 1.13
CA ALA A 98 -1.75 11.53 2.42
C ALA A 98 -1.35 10.54 3.51
N ARG A 99 -1.41 10.97 4.74
CA ARG A 99 -1.13 10.16 5.94
C ARG A 99 -2.27 10.28 6.94
N ILE A 100 -2.41 9.26 7.75
CA ILE A 100 -3.35 9.21 8.88
C ILE A 100 -2.71 8.42 10.02
N PRO A 101 -3.02 8.71 11.30
CA PRO A 101 -2.62 7.85 12.39
C PRO A 101 -3.14 6.41 12.18
N GLU A 102 -2.27 5.42 12.40
CA GLU A 102 -2.59 3.99 12.15
C GLU A 102 -3.83 3.54 12.94
N GLU A 103 -4.03 4.05 14.14
CA GLU A 103 -5.21 3.73 14.97
C GLU A 103 -6.52 4.14 14.30
N ILE A 104 -6.54 5.32 13.67
CA ILE A 104 -7.73 5.80 12.95
C ILE A 104 -7.92 5.02 11.67
N ALA A 105 -6.84 4.71 10.95
CA ALA A 105 -6.89 3.89 9.74
C ALA A 105 -7.52 2.52 10.02
N LEU A 106 -7.12 1.86 11.11
CA LEU A 106 -7.71 0.58 11.53
C LEU A 106 -9.20 0.69 11.88
N GLN A 107 -9.64 1.79 12.48
CA GLN A 107 -11.06 2.02 12.76
C GLN A 107 -11.86 2.23 11.47
N ILE A 108 -11.32 2.95 10.52
CA ILE A 108 -11.93 3.15 9.19
C ILE A 108 -12.06 1.81 8.47
N ASP A 109 -10.98 1.02 8.44
CA ASP A 109 -10.97 -0.31 7.82
C ASP A 109 -12.03 -1.23 8.45
N ALA A 110 -12.10 -1.25 9.79
CA ALA A 110 -13.08 -2.06 10.53
C ALA A 110 -14.53 -1.61 10.24
N TYR A 111 -14.77 -0.32 10.13
CA TYR A 111 -16.09 0.24 9.80
C TYR A 111 -16.54 -0.20 8.40
N TYR A 112 -15.70 -0.02 7.39
CA TYR A 112 -16.04 -0.40 6.03
C TYR A 112 -16.16 -1.91 5.85
N LYS A 113 -15.32 -2.69 6.53
CA LYS A 113 -15.41 -4.15 6.55
C LYS A 113 -16.77 -4.60 7.08
N LYS A 114 -17.20 -4.07 8.23
CA LYS A 114 -18.50 -4.38 8.83
C LYS A 114 -19.66 -3.98 7.91
N GLN A 115 -19.56 -2.82 7.25
CA GLN A 115 -20.58 -2.39 6.28
C GLN A 115 -20.67 -3.34 5.08
N ASN A 116 -19.53 -3.78 4.56
CA ASN A 116 -19.50 -4.70 3.42
C ASN A 116 -20.05 -6.07 3.80
N GLU A 117 -19.68 -6.60 4.96
CA GLU A 117 -20.23 -7.86 5.48
C GLU A 117 -21.75 -7.78 5.63
N ALA A 118 -22.29 -6.68 6.17
CA ALA A 118 -23.72 -6.49 6.29
C ALA A 118 -24.44 -6.41 4.93
N LYS A 119 -23.81 -5.79 3.93
CA LYS A 119 -24.36 -5.73 2.55
C LYS A 119 -24.33 -7.11 1.88
N GLU A 120 -23.25 -7.85 2.04
CA GLU A 120 -23.14 -9.21 1.50
C GLU A 120 -24.20 -10.13 2.13
N GLU A 121 -24.37 -10.07 3.45
CA GLU A 121 -25.40 -10.83 4.16
C GLU A 121 -26.83 -10.45 3.67
N ALA A 122 -27.10 -9.18 3.45
CA ALA A 122 -28.38 -8.72 2.95
C ALA A 122 -28.65 -9.27 1.54
N VAL A 123 -27.66 -9.24 0.64
CA VAL A 123 -27.77 -9.79 -0.72
C VAL A 123 -27.98 -11.31 -0.67
N ASP A 124 -27.22 -12.02 0.15
CA ASP A 124 -27.34 -13.47 0.30
C ASP A 124 -28.73 -13.86 0.85
N ASN A 125 -29.26 -13.08 1.81
CA ASN A 125 -30.60 -13.30 2.35
C ASN A 125 -31.71 -13.03 1.30
N ASP A 126 -31.54 -12.00 0.48
CA ASP A 126 -32.51 -11.71 -0.59
C ASP A 126 -32.48 -12.78 -1.68
N LEU A 127 -31.30 -13.25 -2.08
CA LEU A 127 -31.15 -14.37 -3.00
C LEU A 127 -31.78 -15.66 -2.47
N LEU A 128 -31.62 -15.93 -1.16
CA LEU A 128 -32.26 -17.10 -0.53
C LEU A 128 -33.79 -17.00 -0.51
N LYS A 129 -34.34 -15.80 -0.33
CA LYS A 129 -35.81 -15.57 -0.35
C LYS A 129 -36.40 -15.73 -1.75
N GLU A 130 -35.64 -15.35 -2.77
CA GLU A 130 -36.05 -15.45 -4.17
C GLU A 130 -35.82 -16.81 -4.80
N GLN A 131 -35.23 -17.76 -4.08
CA GLN A 131 -34.98 -19.13 -4.57
C GLN A 131 -36.28 -19.84 -4.88
N HIS A 132 -36.46 -20.22 -6.16
CA HIS A 132 -37.52 -21.10 -6.57
C HIS A 132 -37.09 -22.57 -6.38
N PRO A 133 -37.99 -23.51 -5.97
CA PRO A 133 -37.65 -24.93 -5.75
C PRO A 133 -37.00 -25.63 -6.94
N SER A 134 -37.23 -25.15 -8.17
CA SER A 134 -36.65 -25.67 -9.40
C SER A 134 -35.34 -25.01 -9.84
N MET A 135 -34.90 -23.94 -9.18
CA MET A 135 -33.63 -23.24 -9.47
C MET A 135 -32.94 -22.87 -8.19
N LYS A 136 -32.05 -23.76 -7.73
CA LYS A 136 -31.21 -23.49 -6.56
C LYS A 136 -30.00 -22.67 -6.98
N PHE A 137 -29.82 -21.49 -6.40
CA PHE A 137 -28.59 -20.73 -6.52
C PHE A 137 -27.49 -21.38 -5.66
N GLN A 138 -26.36 -21.75 -6.26
CA GLN A 138 -25.17 -22.12 -5.55
C GLN A 138 -24.15 -21.00 -5.69
N LYS A 139 -23.72 -20.43 -4.56
CA LYS A 139 -22.63 -19.44 -4.54
C LYS A 139 -21.33 -20.21 -4.41
N GLU A 140 -20.57 -20.33 -5.49
CA GLU A 140 -19.19 -20.82 -5.45
C GLU A 140 -18.23 -19.65 -5.55
N SER A 141 -17.40 -19.46 -4.53
CA SER A 141 -16.28 -18.52 -4.57
C SER A 141 -14.99 -19.31 -4.76
N ASN A 142 -14.54 -19.43 -5.99
CA ASN A 142 -13.30 -20.11 -6.32
C ASN A 142 -12.19 -19.08 -6.60
N THR A 143 -11.39 -18.77 -5.60
CA THR A 143 -10.18 -17.95 -5.78
C THR A 143 -8.98 -18.89 -5.87
N ARG A 144 -8.43 -19.05 -7.09
CA ARG A 144 -7.21 -19.82 -7.31
C ARG A 144 -6.06 -18.89 -7.65
N VAL A 145 -5.16 -18.66 -6.70
CA VAL A 145 -3.88 -17.98 -6.96
C VAL A 145 -2.87 -19.04 -7.35
N THR A 146 -2.46 -19.06 -8.62
CA THR A 146 -1.40 -19.95 -9.10
C THR A 146 -0.11 -19.15 -9.14
N PHE A 147 0.76 -19.33 -8.14
CA PHE A 147 2.14 -18.88 -8.25
C PHE A 147 2.86 -19.83 -9.23
N GLY A 148 3.45 -19.27 -10.29
CA GLY A 148 4.20 -20.01 -11.27
C GLY A 148 5.31 -20.83 -10.62
N GLY A 149 5.07 -22.12 -10.49
CA GLY A 149 6.08 -23.09 -10.06
C GLY A 149 7.13 -23.25 -11.15
N THR A 150 8.36 -22.88 -10.85
CA THR A 150 9.53 -23.19 -11.68
C THR A 150 9.64 -24.71 -11.79
N LYS A 151 9.37 -25.28 -12.97
CA LYS A 151 9.76 -26.67 -13.25
C LYS A 151 11.26 -26.77 -13.19
N LYS A 152 11.80 -27.46 -12.19
CA LYS A 152 13.17 -28.00 -12.24
C LYS A 152 13.18 -29.12 -13.27
N SER A 153 13.96 -28.89 -14.32
CA SER A 153 14.43 -29.98 -15.19
C SER A 153 15.54 -30.73 -14.49
#